data_a7bbf27ac7b3efa6df78f7858470d871
#
_entry.id   a7bbf27ac7b3efa6df78f7858470d871
#
_cell.length_a   1.000
_cell.length_b   1.000
_cell.length_c   1.000
_cell.angle_alpha   90.00
_cell.angle_beta   90.00
_cell.angle_gamma   90.00
#
_symmetry.space_group_name_H-M   'P 1'
#
loop_
_entity.id
_entity.type
_entity.pdbx_description
1 polymer ?
#
loop_
_entity_poly.entity_id
_entity_poly.type
_entity_poly.pdbx_seq_one_letter_code
_entity_poly.pdbx_strand_id
1 'polypeptide(L)'
;MIMKKALVLGASGGMGYSLVKELSSRGIKVVAFARTKEKLERLFRDDANVMIFAGDVFNKRDLAEAAKGVDIIFHSANIPYRDWEAKLLTLVSNIVEIAKAQSTKLAVVDNIYAYGRSPRQLVTETTVKRPHTKKGKIRLRAETIIKNSGVPYVIAHFPDFYGPNAESTILQYTLNGVVNNKKTGFVGNQTVAREFIFTPDGAKALVQLALTDDAYGGNWNIPGYNVITGEEIVSTIRGITGYDKKVSTVSKNMIRFLGLFNKDMREVVEMFYLNEEPVVLNGAKYEDIIGPVPRTSYHDGLSQTINFMKRKG
;
A
#
# COMPACT_ATOMS: atom_id res chain seq x y z
N MET A 1 -7.63 -22.43 -9.36
CA MET A 1 -9.08 -22.01 -9.37
C MET A 1 -9.22 -20.75 -10.23
N ILE A 2 -10.27 -20.67 -11.07
CA ILE A 2 -10.50 -19.45 -11.88
C ILE A 2 -11.22 -18.43 -11.01
N MET A 3 -10.56 -17.33 -10.64
CA MET A 3 -11.17 -16.20 -9.93
C MET A 3 -12.13 -15.48 -10.89
N LYS A 4 -13.42 -15.38 -10.51
CA LYS A 4 -14.44 -14.68 -11.30
C LYS A 4 -14.87 -13.35 -10.68
N LYS A 5 -14.87 -13.26 -9.36
CA LYS A 5 -15.33 -12.09 -8.62
C LYS A 5 -14.46 -11.83 -7.38
N ALA A 6 -14.02 -10.59 -7.20
CA ALA A 6 -13.19 -10.16 -6.09
C ALA A 6 -13.81 -8.99 -5.33
N LEU A 7 -13.59 -8.92 -4.01
CA LEU A 7 -13.88 -7.75 -3.19
C LEU A 7 -12.58 -7.01 -2.89
N VAL A 8 -12.52 -5.70 -3.15
CA VAL A 8 -11.38 -4.84 -2.81
C VAL A 8 -11.78 -3.90 -1.70
N LEU A 9 -11.33 -4.15 -0.48
CA LEU A 9 -11.50 -3.27 0.67
C LEU A 9 -10.47 -2.15 0.63
N GLY A 10 -10.93 -0.90 0.74
CA GLY A 10 -10.09 0.27 0.59
C GLY A 10 -9.86 0.69 -0.87
N ALA A 11 -10.80 0.37 -1.76
CA ALA A 11 -10.73 0.61 -3.21
C ALA A 11 -10.45 2.08 -3.59
N SER A 12 -10.79 3.04 -2.75
CA SER A 12 -10.56 4.47 -2.99
C SER A 12 -9.16 4.97 -2.62
N GLY A 13 -8.29 4.10 -2.06
CA GLY A 13 -6.87 4.38 -1.79
C GLY A 13 -5.95 4.03 -2.97
N GLY A 14 -4.65 4.40 -2.91
CA GLY A 14 -3.72 4.17 -4.03
C GLY A 14 -3.58 2.70 -4.42
N MET A 15 -3.26 1.82 -3.46
CA MET A 15 -3.14 0.38 -3.73
C MET A 15 -4.51 -0.23 -4.09
N GLY A 16 -5.59 0.14 -3.38
CA GLY A 16 -6.93 -0.35 -3.69
C GLY A 16 -7.40 0.05 -5.09
N TYR A 17 -7.13 1.29 -5.50
CA TYR A 17 -7.39 1.76 -6.87
C TYR A 17 -6.64 0.91 -7.90
N SER A 18 -5.36 0.67 -7.68
CA SER A 18 -4.52 -0.13 -8.58
C SER A 18 -4.99 -1.60 -8.64
N LEU A 19 -5.42 -2.18 -7.51
CA LEU A 19 -6.00 -3.53 -7.46
C LEU A 19 -7.31 -3.63 -8.25
N VAL A 20 -8.21 -2.66 -8.10
CA VAL A 20 -9.47 -2.63 -8.87
C VAL A 20 -9.18 -2.56 -10.36
N LYS A 21 -8.24 -1.69 -10.78
CA LYS A 21 -7.89 -1.53 -12.20
C LYS A 21 -7.23 -2.80 -12.76
N GLU A 22 -6.32 -3.43 -12.01
CA GLU A 22 -5.67 -4.66 -12.42
C GLU A 22 -6.64 -5.83 -12.55
N LEU A 23 -7.54 -6.02 -11.58
CA LEU A 23 -8.56 -7.08 -11.61
C LEU A 23 -9.55 -6.87 -12.77
N SER A 24 -10.04 -5.64 -12.94
CA SER A 24 -10.95 -5.30 -14.03
C SER A 24 -10.31 -5.50 -15.40
N SER A 25 -9.04 -5.13 -15.59
CA SER A 25 -8.31 -5.32 -16.86
C SER A 25 -8.15 -6.81 -17.24
N ARG A 26 -8.20 -7.70 -16.25
CA ARG A 26 -8.22 -9.17 -16.43
C ARG A 26 -9.62 -9.75 -16.65
N GLY A 27 -10.65 -8.91 -16.74
CA GLY A 27 -12.05 -9.34 -16.89
C GLY A 27 -12.68 -9.90 -15.62
N ILE A 28 -12.03 -9.74 -14.46
CA ILE A 28 -12.56 -10.18 -13.16
C ILE A 28 -13.57 -9.14 -12.67
N LYS A 29 -14.75 -9.59 -12.23
CA LYS A 29 -15.75 -8.70 -11.62
C LYS A 29 -15.26 -8.24 -10.24
N VAL A 30 -15.35 -6.95 -9.96
CA VAL A 30 -14.82 -6.34 -8.75
C VAL A 30 -15.92 -5.64 -7.96
N VAL A 31 -16.03 -5.94 -6.66
CA VAL A 31 -16.74 -5.12 -5.70
C VAL A 31 -15.75 -4.12 -5.12
N ALA A 32 -15.85 -2.86 -5.53
CA ALA A 32 -15.01 -1.78 -5.03
C ALA A 32 -15.63 -1.19 -3.75
N PHE A 33 -15.02 -1.50 -2.59
CA PHE A 33 -15.55 -1.12 -1.28
C PHE A 33 -14.75 0.02 -0.65
N ALA A 34 -15.43 1.11 -0.28
CA ALA A 34 -14.90 2.20 0.55
C ALA A 34 -16.05 3.01 1.16
N ARG A 35 -15.71 3.92 2.11
CA ARG A 35 -16.70 4.72 2.84
C ARG A 35 -17.42 5.77 1.98
N THR A 36 -16.71 6.40 1.05
CA THR A 36 -17.20 7.55 0.29
C THR A 36 -17.67 7.12 -1.09
N LYS A 37 -18.98 7.10 -1.31
CA LYS A 37 -19.61 6.66 -2.56
C LYS A 37 -19.17 7.52 -3.75
N GLU A 38 -19.19 8.84 -3.59
CA GLU A 38 -18.85 9.81 -4.63
C GLU A 38 -17.39 9.65 -5.11
N LYS A 39 -16.49 9.28 -4.20
CA LYS A 39 -15.09 8.99 -4.56
C LYS A 39 -14.99 7.71 -5.40
N LEU A 40 -15.73 6.67 -5.05
CA LEU A 40 -15.78 5.43 -5.82
C LEU A 40 -16.39 5.66 -7.22
N GLU A 41 -17.51 6.38 -7.30
CA GLU A 41 -18.15 6.74 -8.56
C GLU A 41 -17.22 7.50 -9.49
N ARG A 42 -16.52 8.51 -8.98
CA ARG A 42 -15.54 9.27 -9.76
C ARG A 42 -14.41 8.39 -10.31
N LEU A 43 -14.01 7.34 -9.59
CA LEU A 43 -12.89 6.48 -9.97
C LEU A 43 -13.31 5.33 -10.90
N PHE A 44 -14.54 4.83 -10.79
CA PHE A 44 -14.91 3.53 -11.36
C PHE A 44 -16.26 3.47 -12.07
N ARG A 45 -17.09 4.52 -12.10
CA ARG A 45 -18.44 4.48 -12.69
C ARG A 45 -18.48 4.00 -14.15
N ASP A 46 -17.41 4.28 -14.91
CA ASP A 46 -17.34 3.95 -16.33
C ASP A 46 -16.70 2.56 -16.58
N ASP A 47 -16.45 1.79 -15.52
CA ASP A 47 -15.82 0.45 -15.59
C ASP A 47 -16.91 -0.63 -15.40
N ALA A 48 -17.31 -1.26 -16.50
CA ALA A 48 -18.40 -2.26 -16.53
C ALA A 48 -18.11 -3.53 -15.68
N ASN A 49 -16.87 -3.75 -15.27
CA ASN A 49 -16.48 -4.86 -14.40
C ASN A 49 -16.55 -4.48 -12.92
N VAL A 50 -16.80 -3.21 -12.57
CA VAL A 50 -16.71 -2.72 -11.19
C VAL A 50 -18.09 -2.38 -10.64
N MET A 51 -18.48 -3.06 -9.57
CA MET A 51 -19.63 -2.71 -8.74
C MET A 51 -19.18 -1.86 -7.57
N ILE A 52 -19.76 -0.69 -7.40
CA ILE A 52 -19.47 0.23 -6.30
C ILE A 52 -20.27 -0.17 -5.07
N PHE A 53 -19.60 -0.31 -3.92
CA PHE A 53 -20.20 -0.56 -2.62
C PHE A 53 -19.68 0.44 -1.58
N ALA A 54 -20.53 1.37 -1.15
CA ALA A 54 -20.23 2.29 -0.07
C ALA A 54 -20.53 1.62 1.28
N GLY A 55 -19.54 1.50 2.17
CA GLY A 55 -19.69 0.85 3.46
C GLY A 55 -18.52 1.09 4.41
N ASP A 56 -18.69 0.69 5.66
CA ASP A 56 -17.66 0.79 6.69
C ASP A 56 -17.09 -0.59 7.04
N VAL A 57 -15.75 -0.73 7.00
CA VAL A 57 -15.04 -1.96 7.40
C VAL A 57 -15.23 -2.35 8.88
N PHE A 58 -15.73 -1.43 9.70
CA PHE A 58 -16.13 -1.71 11.09
C PHE A 58 -17.57 -2.19 11.22
N ASN A 59 -18.39 -2.04 10.17
CA ASN A 59 -19.74 -2.58 10.11
C ASN A 59 -19.70 -3.98 9.47
N LYS A 60 -19.87 -5.01 10.28
CA LYS A 60 -19.86 -6.40 9.82
C LYS A 60 -20.98 -6.72 8.82
N ARG A 61 -22.11 -6.01 8.86
CA ARG A 61 -23.21 -6.19 7.90
C ARG A 61 -22.80 -5.70 6.51
N ASP A 62 -22.16 -4.51 6.43
CA ASP A 62 -21.65 -3.97 5.17
C ASP A 62 -20.60 -4.91 4.56
N LEU A 63 -19.66 -5.41 5.38
CA LEU A 63 -18.64 -6.36 4.94
C LEU A 63 -19.25 -7.67 4.44
N ALA A 64 -20.21 -8.24 5.19
CA ALA A 64 -20.87 -9.49 4.83
C ALA A 64 -21.64 -9.36 3.52
N GLU A 65 -22.36 -8.25 3.33
CA GLU A 65 -23.09 -7.97 2.10
C GLU A 65 -22.15 -7.81 0.90
N ALA A 66 -21.09 -7.02 1.06
CA ALA A 66 -20.09 -6.82 0.00
C ALA A 66 -19.34 -8.11 -0.37
N ALA A 67 -19.15 -9.02 0.58
CA ALA A 67 -18.43 -10.28 0.38
C ALA A 67 -19.29 -11.41 -0.21
N LYS A 68 -20.59 -11.20 -0.43
CA LYS A 68 -21.47 -12.25 -0.99
C LYS A 68 -21.02 -12.71 -2.38
N GLY A 69 -20.75 -13.99 -2.49
CA GLY A 69 -20.39 -14.65 -3.74
C GLY A 69 -19.09 -14.15 -4.37
N VAL A 70 -18.14 -13.64 -3.57
CA VAL A 70 -16.78 -13.33 -4.04
C VAL A 70 -15.87 -14.54 -3.78
N ASP A 71 -14.92 -14.74 -4.67
CA ASP A 71 -13.93 -15.81 -4.55
C ASP A 71 -12.80 -15.42 -3.59
N ILE A 72 -12.50 -14.11 -3.51
CA ILE A 72 -11.39 -13.57 -2.72
C ILE A 72 -11.67 -12.15 -2.23
N ILE A 73 -11.13 -11.83 -1.06
CA ILE A 73 -11.10 -10.48 -0.49
C ILE A 73 -9.67 -9.93 -0.57
N PHE A 74 -9.47 -8.81 -1.27
CA PHE A 74 -8.24 -8.04 -1.23
C PHE A 74 -8.36 -6.98 -0.12
N HIS A 75 -7.53 -7.13 0.90
CA HIS A 75 -7.48 -6.19 2.02
C HIS A 75 -6.40 -5.13 1.78
N SER A 76 -6.80 -3.96 1.29
CA SER A 76 -5.96 -2.75 1.18
C SER A 76 -6.50 -1.58 2.01
N ALA A 77 -7.53 -1.82 2.84
CA ALA A 77 -8.08 -0.81 3.71
C ALA A 77 -7.08 -0.42 4.81
N ASN A 78 -6.92 0.87 5.04
CA ASN A 78 -6.11 1.41 6.12
C ASN A 78 -6.90 2.50 6.86
N ILE A 79 -6.44 2.81 8.08
CA ILE A 79 -7.00 3.84 8.94
C ILE A 79 -5.88 4.83 9.36
N PRO A 80 -6.22 6.05 9.82
CA PRO A 80 -5.21 6.99 10.30
C PRO A 80 -4.33 6.39 11.41
N TYR A 81 -3.05 6.71 11.43
CA TYR A 81 -2.09 6.16 12.40
C TYR A 81 -2.51 6.36 13.86
N ARG A 82 -3.16 7.49 14.18
CA ARG A 82 -3.70 7.78 15.52
C ARG A 82 -4.76 6.78 15.99
N ASP A 83 -5.40 6.06 15.07
CA ASP A 83 -6.46 5.08 15.37
C ASP A 83 -5.94 3.63 15.40
N TRP A 84 -4.67 3.38 15.01
CA TRP A 84 -4.15 2.02 14.88
C TRP A 84 -4.20 1.22 16.18
N GLU A 85 -3.78 1.83 17.29
CA GLU A 85 -3.72 1.16 18.58
C GLU A 85 -5.11 0.66 19.04
N ALA A 86 -6.13 1.48 18.80
CA ALA A 86 -7.50 1.17 19.22
C ALA A 86 -8.27 0.30 18.22
N LYS A 87 -7.99 0.42 16.91
CA LYS A 87 -8.93 -0.07 15.90
C LYS A 87 -8.33 -1.03 14.86
N LEU A 88 -7.00 -1.05 14.62
CA LEU A 88 -6.46 -1.82 13.50
C LEU A 88 -6.69 -3.33 13.66
N LEU A 89 -6.51 -3.85 14.86
CA LEU A 89 -6.72 -5.29 15.11
C LEU A 89 -8.20 -5.68 14.98
N THR A 90 -9.13 -4.83 15.41
CA THR A 90 -10.57 -5.03 15.22
C THR A 90 -10.92 -5.06 13.73
N LEU A 91 -10.36 -4.13 12.95
CA LEU A 91 -10.55 -4.10 11.49
C LEU A 91 -10.11 -5.43 10.86
N VAL A 92 -8.90 -5.90 11.17
CA VAL A 92 -8.38 -7.16 10.64
C VAL A 92 -9.22 -8.36 11.09
N SER A 93 -9.63 -8.39 12.36
CA SER A 93 -10.49 -9.47 12.89
C SER A 93 -11.84 -9.52 12.20
N ASN A 94 -12.47 -8.37 11.94
CA ASN A 94 -13.73 -8.32 11.19
C ASN A 94 -13.59 -8.89 9.77
N ILE A 95 -12.52 -8.52 9.06
CA ILE A 95 -12.25 -9.02 7.70
C ILE A 95 -12.04 -10.55 7.72
N VAL A 96 -11.23 -11.04 8.63
CA VAL A 96 -10.98 -12.49 8.81
C VAL A 96 -12.26 -13.26 9.13
N GLU A 97 -13.09 -12.74 10.04
CA GLU A 97 -14.38 -13.34 10.40
C GLU A 97 -15.30 -13.46 9.19
N ILE A 98 -15.41 -12.39 8.39
CA ILE A 98 -16.23 -12.39 7.17
C ILE A 98 -15.63 -13.32 6.10
N ALA A 99 -14.32 -13.32 5.91
CA ALA A 99 -13.67 -14.24 4.97
C ALA A 99 -13.96 -15.71 5.34
N LYS A 100 -13.90 -16.04 6.64
CA LYS A 100 -14.24 -17.37 7.15
C LYS A 100 -15.72 -17.71 6.94
N ALA A 101 -16.63 -16.80 7.30
CA ALA A 101 -18.07 -17.01 7.17
C ALA A 101 -18.52 -17.19 5.71
N GLN A 102 -17.86 -16.53 4.76
CA GLN A 102 -18.14 -16.63 3.33
C GLN A 102 -17.28 -17.68 2.60
N SER A 103 -16.42 -18.40 3.33
CA SER A 103 -15.47 -19.39 2.76
C SER A 103 -14.61 -18.80 1.63
N THR A 104 -14.22 -17.51 1.75
CA THR A 104 -13.40 -16.78 0.76
C THR A 104 -11.92 -16.85 1.11
N LYS A 105 -11.06 -16.73 0.09
CA LYS A 105 -9.63 -16.52 0.25
C LYS A 105 -9.34 -15.07 0.63
N LEU A 106 -8.14 -14.80 1.18
CA LEU A 106 -7.73 -13.45 1.60
C LEU A 106 -6.36 -13.08 1.00
N ALA A 107 -6.29 -11.94 0.30
CA ALA A 107 -5.06 -11.33 -0.18
C ALA A 107 -4.81 -10.01 0.53
N VAL A 108 -3.69 -9.88 1.22
CA VAL A 108 -3.42 -8.77 2.15
C VAL A 108 -2.29 -7.89 1.66
N VAL A 109 -2.57 -6.60 1.57
CA VAL A 109 -1.57 -5.54 1.42
C VAL A 109 -1.00 -5.21 2.79
N ASP A 110 0.25 -5.56 3.03
CA ASP A 110 0.96 -5.20 4.26
C ASP A 110 2.22 -4.39 3.94
N ASN A 111 2.89 -3.91 4.96
CA ASN A 111 4.09 -3.09 4.85
C ASN A 111 5.27 -3.69 5.61
N ILE A 112 6.41 -3.03 5.51
CA ILE A 112 7.69 -3.47 6.11
C ILE A 112 7.79 -3.24 7.63
N TYR A 113 6.80 -2.65 8.30
CA TYR A 113 6.95 -2.19 9.69
C TYR A 113 7.18 -3.30 10.70
N ALA A 114 6.61 -4.49 10.45
CA ALA A 114 6.78 -5.66 11.31
C ALA A 114 8.22 -6.18 11.35
N TYR A 115 9.04 -5.94 10.32
CA TYR A 115 10.43 -6.35 10.32
C TYR A 115 11.27 -5.60 11.36
N GLY A 116 10.95 -4.32 11.62
CA GLY A 116 11.73 -3.47 12.50
C GLY A 116 12.99 -2.95 11.82
N ARG A 117 14.08 -2.74 12.58
CA ARG A 117 15.38 -2.33 12.03
C ARG A 117 16.08 -3.52 11.37
N SER A 118 16.56 -3.34 10.17
CA SER A 118 17.30 -4.35 9.40
C SER A 118 18.48 -3.70 8.67
N PRO A 119 19.45 -3.16 9.42
CA PRO A 119 20.52 -2.39 8.81
C PRO A 119 21.37 -3.25 7.89
N ARG A 120 21.58 -2.77 6.65
CA ARG A 120 22.51 -3.32 5.65
C ARG A 120 22.22 -4.75 5.14
N GLN A 121 21.02 -5.29 5.38
CA GLN A 121 20.64 -6.61 4.88
C GLN A 121 19.37 -6.53 4.05
N LEU A 122 19.34 -7.27 2.95
CA LEU A 122 18.09 -7.54 2.22
C LEU A 122 17.18 -8.40 3.10
N VAL A 123 15.96 -7.96 3.28
CA VAL A 123 14.97 -8.64 4.11
C VAL A 123 14.23 -9.68 3.29
N THR A 124 14.32 -10.93 3.74
CA THR A 124 13.57 -12.07 3.17
C THR A 124 12.33 -12.37 4.02
N GLU A 125 11.46 -13.24 3.53
CA GLU A 125 10.26 -13.70 4.25
C GLU A 125 10.61 -14.52 5.51
N THR A 126 11.81 -15.09 5.58
CA THR A 126 12.33 -15.84 6.73
C THR A 126 13.03 -14.94 7.76
N THR A 127 13.24 -13.66 7.45
CA THR A 127 13.84 -12.71 8.39
C THR A 127 12.95 -12.58 9.63
N VAL A 128 13.57 -12.77 10.80
CA VAL A 128 12.86 -12.68 12.08
C VAL A 128 12.33 -11.27 12.30
N LYS A 129 11.03 -11.14 12.44
CA LYS A 129 10.36 -9.86 12.68
C LYS A 129 10.55 -9.40 14.13
N ARG A 130 11.26 -8.26 14.33
CA ARG A 130 11.56 -7.67 15.65
C ARG A 130 11.19 -6.19 15.70
N PRO A 131 9.88 -5.86 15.60
CA PRO A 131 9.45 -4.47 15.61
C PRO A 131 9.69 -3.82 16.98
N HIS A 132 10.36 -2.66 16.98
CA HIS A 132 10.57 -1.86 18.19
C HIS A 132 9.51 -0.75 18.34
N THR A 133 8.83 -0.37 17.25
CA THR A 133 7.80 0.66 17.24
C THR A 133 6.42 0.08 17.61
N LYS A 134 5.50 0.93 18.11
CA LYS A 134 4.10 0.53 18.36
C LYS A 134 3.44 0.02 17.08
N LYS A 135 3.58 0.76 15.98
CA LYS A 135 2.97 0.41 14.68
C LYS A 135 3.50 -0.90 14.12
N GLY A 136 4.81 -1.13 14.22
CA GLY A 136 5.39 -2.41 13.83
C GLY A 136 4.86 -3.58 14.65
N LYS A 137 4.72 -3.41 15.98
CA LYS A 137 4.11 -4.44 16.86
C LYS A 137 2.66 -4.72 16.52
N ILE A 138 1.88 -3.68 16.21
CA ILE A 138 0.48 -3.83 15.80
C ILE A 138 0.38 -4.57 14.48
N ARG A 139 1.24 -4.27 13.49
CA ARG A 139 1.28 -5.01 12.21
C ARG A 139 1.64 -6.47 12.41
N LEU A 140 2.63 -6.78 13.23
CA LEU A 140 2.98 -8.16 13.54
C LEU A 140 1.81 -8.92 14.19
N ARG A 141 1.07 -8.28 15.10
CA ARG A 141 -0.14 -8.88 15.70
C ARG A 141 -1.25 -9.07 14.65
N ALA A 142 -1.46 -8.11 13.75
CA ALA A 142 -2.43 -8.22 12.67
C ALA A 142 -2.09 -9.40 11.74
N GLU A 143 -0.83 -9.56 11.37
CA GLU A 143 -0.35 -10.71 10.61
C GLU A 143 -0.60 -12.03 11.35
N THR A 144 -0.36 -12.07 12.66
CA THR A 144 -0.61 -13.26 13.49
C THR A 144 -2.09 -13.64 13.51
N ILE A 145 -3.01 -12.66 13.57
CA ILE A 145 -4.45 -12.90 13.50
C ILE A 145 -4.82 -13.57 12.17
N ILE A 146 -4.27 -13.10 11.06
CA ILE A 146 -4.54 -13.66 9.73
C ILE A 146 -4.00 -15.09 9.64
N LYS A 147 -2.75 -15.32 10.05
CA LYS A 147 -2.10 -16.63 10.00
C LYS A 147 -2.82 -17.69 10.81
N ASN A 148 -3.36 -17.33 11.96
CA ASN A 148 -4.04 -18.25 12.88
C ASN A 148 -5.54 -18.38 12.58
N SER A 149 -6.06 -17.75 11.53
CA SER A 149 -7.49 -17.69 11.26
C SER A 149 -8.07 -18.98 10.67
N GLY A 150 -7.23 -19.80 10.01
CA GLY A 150 -7.67 -20.92 9.18
C GLY A 150 -8.23 -20.52 7.81
N VAL A 151 -8.26 -19.22 7.48
CA VAL A 151 -8.62 -18.72 6.14
C VAL A 151 -7.41 -18.88 5.21
N PRO A 152 -7.58 -19.39 3.97
CA PRO A 152 -6.49 -19.38 2.99
C PRO A 152 -6.06 -17.93 2.69
N TYR A 153 -4.78 -17.59 2.89
CA TYR A 153 -4.29 -16.24 2.77
C TYR A 153 -2.99 -16.13 1.99
N VAL A 154 -2.77 -14.96 1.37
CA VAL A 154 -1.46 -14.45 0.94
C VAL A 154 -1.24 -13.09 1.58
N ILE A 155 -0.06 -12.84 2.16
CA ILE A 155 0.32 -11.55 2.73
C ILE A 155 1.51 -11.01 1.95
N ALA A 156 1.32 -9.88 1.26
CA ALA A 156 2.39 -9.21 0.53
C ALA A 156 2.90 -8.00 1.31
N HIS A 157 4.21 -7.99 1.61
CA HIS A 157 4.89 -6.86 2.23
C HIS A 157 5.47 -5.97 1.14
N PHE A 158 5.20 -4.68 1.27
CA PHE A 158 5.60 -3.66 0.32
C PHE A 158 6.43 -2.57 0.99
N PRO A 159 7.41 -1.96 0.28
CA PRO A 159 8.01 -0.71 0.71
C PRO A 159 7.01 0.45 0.57
N ASP A 160 7.49 1.69 0.75
CA ASP A 160 6.66 2.89 0.61
C ASP A 160 6.03 2.98 -0.79
N PHE A 161 4.75 3.37 -0.84
CA PHE A 161 3.98 3.47 -2.07
C PHE A 161 4.14 4.81 -2.78
N TYR A 162 4.08 4.78 -4.12
CA TYR A 162 3.75 5.91 -4.97
C TYR A 162 2.95 5.42 -6.19
N GLY A 163 2.21 6.30 -6.86
CA GLY A 163 1.42 5.91 -8.03
C GLY A 163 0.12 6.68 -8.17
N PRO A 164 -0.68 6.37 -9.18
CA PRO A 164 -1.99 6.98 -9.37
C PRO A 164 -2.88 6.83 -8.13
N ASN A 165 -3.55 7.91 -7.74
CA ASN A 165 -4.47 7.98 -6.58
C ASN A 165 -3.83 7.66 -5.21
N ALA A 166 -2.49 7.61 -5.10
CA ALA A 166 -1.77 7.31 -3.86
C ALA A 166 -1.62 8.55 -2.95
N GLU A 167 -2.74 9.13 -2.49
CA GLU A 167 -2.82 10.45 -1.82
C GLU A 167 -2.21 10.49 -0.41
N SER A 168 -2.09 9.36 0.28
CA SER A 168 -1.63 9.29 1.67
C SER A 168 -0.23 8.68 1.78
N THR A 169 0.67 9.04 0.87
CA THR A 169 2.06 8.53 0.83
C THR A 169 3.08 9.63 1.10
N ILE A 170 4.30 9.21 1.48
CA ILE A 170 5.38 10.16 1.77
C ILE A 170 5.72 11.00 0.53
N LEU A 171 5.81 10.38 -0.65
CA LEU A 171 6.12 11.08 -1.90
C LEU A 171 5.01 12.02 -2.36
N GLN A 172 3.76 11.76 -1.97
CA GLN A 172 2.63 12.62 -2.35
C GLN A 172 2.81 14.07 -1.86
N TYR A 173 3.41 14.26 -0.69
CA TYR A 173 3.71 15.61 -0.19
C TYR A 173 4.62 16.38 -1.15
N THR A 174 5.71 15.73 -1.61
CA THR A 174 6.63 16.33 -2.59
C THR A 174 5.92 16.58 -3.93
N LEU A 175 5.22 15.59 -4.45
CA LEU A 175 4.54 15.66 -5.74
C LEU A 175 3.42 16.70 -5.77
N ASN A 176 2.68 16.89 -4.69
CA ASN A 176 1.66 17.93 -4.58
C ASN A 176 2.25 19.33 -4.75
N GLY A 177 3.42 19.60 -4.15
CA GLY A 177 4.09 20.88 -4.34
C GLY A 177 4.55 21.08 -5.78
N VAL A 178 5.10 20.03 -6.41
CA VAL A 178 5.55 20.07 -7.80
C VAL A 178 4.40 20.32 -8.78
N VAL A 179 3.32 19.54 -8.68
CA VAL A 179 2.16 19.65 -9.59
C VAL A 179 1.49 21.02 -9.49
N ASN A 180 1.46 21.60 -8.28
CA ASN A 180 0.92 22.94 -8.04
C ASN A 180 1.96 24.06 -8.23
N ASN A 181 3.14 23.74 -8.73
CA ASN A 181 4.26 24.67 -8.91
C ASN A 181 4.55 25.51 -7.65
N LYS A 182 4.57 24.87 -6.46
CA LYS A 182 4.85 25.50 -5.16
C LYS A 182 6.17 24.95 -4.59
N LYS A 183 6.85 25.73 -3.72
CA LYS A 183 7.95 25.18 -2.90
C LYS A 183 7.46 23.99 -2.11
N THR A 184 8.29 22.93 -2.02
CA THR A 184 7.93 21.70 -1.34
C THR A 184 9.12 21.13 -0.56
N GLY A 185 8.92 19.99 0.09
CA GLY A 185 9.96 19.29 0.80
C GLY A 185 9.95 17.78 0.49
N PHE A 186 11.06 17.13 0.74
CA PHE A 186 11.22 15.70 0.72
C PHE A 186 11.37 15.20 2.16
N VAL A 187 10.59 14.19 2.55
CA VAL A 187 10.61 13.66 3.93
C VAL A 187 11.78 12.70 4.11
N GLY A 188 12.68 13.04 5.02
CA GLY A 188 13.92 12.29 5.28
C GLY A 188 15.12 12.86 4.54
N ASN A 189 16.29 12.31 4.85
CA ASN A 189 17.55 12.70 4.21
C ASN A 189 17.53 12.31 2.73
N GLN A 190 17.77 13.28 1.84
CA GLN A 190 17.71 13.06 0.39
C GLN A 190 18.88 12.25 -0.17
N THR A 191 19.96 12.04 0.59
CA THR A 191 21.10 11.22 0.18
C THR A 191 20.96 9.74 0.59
N VAL A 192 19.95 9.39 1.42
CA VAL A 192 19.70 8.01 1.83
C VAL A 192 18.86 7.30 0.78
N ALA A 193 19.43 6.26 0.19
CA ALA A 193 18.74 5.42 -0.78
C ALA A 193 17.67 4.58 -0.09
N ARG A 194 16.43 4.63 -0.57
CA ARG A 194 15.27 3.89 -0.07
C ARG A 194 14.55 3.20 -1.19
N GLU A 195 13.67 2.31 -0.84
CA GLU A 195 12.84 1.59 -1.78
C GLU A 195 11.42 2.16 -1.81
N PHE A 196 10.87 2.32 -3.02
CA PHE A 196 9.48 2.70 -3.26
C PHE A 196 8.88 1.78 -4.30
N ILE A 197 7.63 1.39 -4.10
CA ILE A 197 6.92 0.58 -5.10
C ILE A 197 5.83 1.40 -5.79
N PHE A 198 5.78 1.28 -7.11
CA PHE A 198 4.70 1.79 -7.94
C PHE A 198 3.44 0.96 -7.70
N THR A 199 2.33 1.57 -7.25
CA THR A 199 1.12 0.84 -6.83
C THR A 199 0.53 -0.08 -7.91
N PRO A 200 0.57 0.23 -9.22
CA PRO A 200 0.18 -0.73 -10.26
C PRO A 200 1.04 -2.00 -10.29
N ASP A 201 2.36 -1.90 -10.08
CA ASP A 201 3.24 -3.08 -10.02
C ASP A 201 2.93 -3.93 -8.78
N GLY A 202 2.75 -3.29 -7.62
CA GLY A 202 2.33 -3.97 -6.39
C GLY A 202 0.99 -4.66 -6.53
N ALA A 203 0.03 -4.03 -7.20
CA ALA A 203 -1.28 -4.62 -7.47
C ALA A 203 -1.18 -5.83 -8.40
N LYS A 204 -0.41 -5.71 -9.49
CA LYS A 204 -0.15 -6.81 -10.42
C LYS A 204 0.49 -8.00 -9.70
N ALA A 205 1.50 -7.75 -8.87
CA ALA A 205 2.16 -8.80 -8.10
C ALA A 205 1.18 -9.50 -7.13
N LEU A 206 0.39 -8.74 -6.37
CA LEU A 206 -0.55 -9.34 -5.41
C LEU A 206 -1.69 -10.09 -6.11
N VAL A 207 -2.16 -9.62 -7.28
CA VAL A 207 -3.16 -10.35 -8.07
C VAL A 207 -2.57 -11.65 -8.62
N GLN A 208 -1.32 -11.66 -9.08
CA GLN A 208 -0.65 -12.90 -9.51
C GLN A 208 -0.53 -13.91 -8.38
N LEU A 209 -0.10 -13.48 -7.17
CA LEU A 209 -0.09 -14.32 -5.96
C LEU A 209 -1.47 -14.90 -5.66
N ALA A 210 -2.50 -14.07 -5.72
CA ALA A 210 -3.87 -14.48 -5.44
C ALA A 210 -4.44 -15.49 -6.44
N LEU A 211 -3.91 -15.52 -7.66
CA LEU A 211 -4.28 -16.47 -8.72
C LEU A 211 -3.47 -17.79 -8.66
N THR A 212 -2.41 -17.85 -7.86
CA THR A 212 -1.51 -18.99 -7.73
C THR A 212 -1.83 -19.78 -6.47
N ASP A 213 -2.28 -21.02 -6.61
CA ASP A 213 -2.71 -21.83 -5.45
C ASP A 213 -1.53 -22.09 -4.49
N ASP A 214 -0.32 -22.34 -4.98
CA ASP A 214 0.89 -22.57 -4.17
C ASP A 214 1.39 -21.31 -3.40
N ALA A 215 0.82 -20.14 -3.67
CA ALA A 215 1.18 -18.93 -2.94
C ALA A 215 0.49 -18.82 -1.57
N TYR A 216 -0.59 -19.57 -1.34
CA TYR A 216 -1.37 -19.44 -0.12
C TYR A 216 -0.66 -20.02 1.11
N GLY A 217 -0.96 -19.45 2.28
CA GLY A 217 -0.30 -19.78 3.55
C GLY A 217 1.04 -19.07 3.76
N GLY A 218 1.46 -18.22 2.83
CA GLY A 218 2.77 -17.57 2.83
C GLY A 218 2.77 -16.05 2.96
N ASN A 219 3.91 -15.55 3.43
CA ASN A 219 4.32 -14.16 3.28
C ASN A 219 5.15 -14.01 2.00
N TRP A 220 5.05 -12.84 1.37
CA TRP A 220 5.70 -12.51 0.12
C TRP A 220 6.27 -11.11 0.18
N ASN A 221 7.55 -10.95 -0.12
CA ASN A 221 8.18 -9.64 -0.25
C ASN A 221 8.10 -9.18 -1.70
N ILE A 222 7.53 -8.01 -1.92
CA ILE A 222 7.39 -7.42 -3.25
C ILE A 222 8.22 -6.13 -3.26
N PRO A 223 9.46 -6.19 -3.76
CA PRO A 223 10.33 -5.03 -3.85
C PRO A 223 9.84 -4.05 -4.92
N GLY A 224 10.31 -2.82 -4.84
CA GLY A 224 10.18 -1.83 -5.90
C GLY A 224 11.12 -2.09 -7.08
N TYR A 225 11.27 -1.10 -7.96
CA TYR A 225 12.18 -1.19 -9.10
C TYR A 225 13.64 -1.40 -8.67
N ASN A 226 14.12 -0.56 -7.76
CA ASN A 226 15.40 -0.63 -7.06
C ASN A 226 15.39 0.37 -5.89
N VAL A 227 16.50 0.50 -5.15
CA VAL A 227 16.68 1.61 -4.22
C VAL A 227 16.98 2.91 -4.99
N ILE A 228 16.52 4.04 -4.46
CA ILE A 228 16.69 5.37 -5.04
C ILE A 228 16.84 6.42 -3.94
N THR A 229 17.67 7.42 -4.16
CA THR A 229 17.82 8.56 -3.25
C THR A 229 16.75 9.62 -3.49
N GLY A 230 16.51 10.48 -2.50
CA GLY A 230 15.62 11.62 -2.65
C GLY A 230 16.11 12.61 -3.72
N GLU A 231 17.43 12.79 -3.85
CA GLU A 231 18.05 13.63 -4.87
C GLU A 231 17.76 13.11 -6.29
N GLU A 232 17.88 11.80 -6.51
CA GLU A 232 17.55 11.16 -7.80
C GLU A 232 16.05 11.27 -8.12
N ILE A 233 15.17 11.07 -7.14
CA ILE A 233 13.72 11.28 -7.30
C ILE A 233 13.43 12.72 -7.71
N VAL A 234 13.99 13.70 -7.01
CA VAL A 234 13.80 15.14 -7.31
C VAL A 234 14.35 15.48 -8.70
N SER A 235 15.52 14.94 -9.06
CA SER A 235 16.10 15.12 -10.40
C SER A 235 15.19 14.54 -11.48
N THR A 236 14.69 13.32 -11.28
CA THR A 236 13.75 12.67 -12.22
C THR A 236 12.46 13.50 -12.38
N ILE A 237 11.88 13.99 -11.28
CA ILE A 237 10.68 14.84 -11.30
C ILE A 237 10.94 16.15 -12.06
N ARG A 238 12.11 16.74 -11.89
CA ARG A 238 12.52 17.95 -12.64
C ARG A 238 12.61 17.68 -14.13
N GLY A 239 13.22 16.56 -14.53
CA GLY A 239 13.28 16.15 -15.93
C GLY A 239 11.90 15.97 -16.58
N ILE A 240 10.94 15.41 -15.82
CA ILE A 240 9.57 15.17 -16.31
C ILE A 240 8.75 16.46 -16.41
N THR A 241 8.94 17.41 -15.47
CA THR A 241 7.99 18.50 -15.26
C THR A 241 8.54 19.90 -15.57
N GLY A 242 9.86 20.05 -15.69
CA GLY A 242 10.53 21.35 -15.73
C GLY A 242 10.50 22.11 -14.38
N TYR A 243 10.13 21.43 -13.27
CA TYR A 243 10.05 22.08 -11.96
C TYR A 243 11.43 22.55 -11.46
N ASP A 244 11.56 23.83 -11.19
CA ASP A 244 12.82 24.52 -10.85
C ASP A 244 12.95 24.96 -9.39
N LYS A 245 11.86 24.87 -8.61
CA LYS A 245 11.84 25.38 -7.25
C LYS A 245 12.60 24.47 -6.29
N LYS A 246 13.03 25.06 -5.16
CA LYS A 246 13.74 24.33 -4.11
C LYS A 246 12.87 23.27 -3.47
N VAL A 247 13.39 22.05 -3.36
CA VAL A 247 12.87 20.95 -2.54
C VAL A 247 13.72 20.86 -1.28
N SER A 248 13.14 21.20 -0.14
CA SER A 248 13.85 21.20 1.16
C SER A 248 13.75 19.84 1.83
N THR A 249 14.74 19.48 2.65
CA THR A 249 14.64 18.28 3.50
C THR A 249 13.69 18.52 4.67
N VAL A 250 12.66 17.68 4.82
CA VAL A 250 11.79 17.64 6.00
C VAL A 250 12.41 16.69 7.02
N SER A 251 13.05 17.25 8.05
CA SER A 251 13.75 16.48 9.06
C SER A 251 12.82 15.92 10.15
N LYS A 252 13.32 14.94 10.91
CA LYS A 252 12.63 14.38 12.08
C LYS A 252 12.24 15.44 13.12
N ASN A 253 13.13 16.43 13.33
CA ASN A 253 12.85 17.50 14.29
C ASN A 253 11.73 18.43 13.82
N MET A 254 11.63 18.71 12.51
CA MET A 254 10.51 19.44 11.93
C MET A 254 9.19 18.69 12.15
N ILE A 255 9.17 17.37 11.89
CA ILE A 255 7.98 16.53 12.11
C ILE A 255 7.62 16.47 13.60
N ARG A 256 8.62 16.37 14.50
CA ARG A 256 8.39 16.46 15.96
C ARG A 256 7.75 17.77 16.36
N PHE A 257 8.24 18.89 15.85
CA PHE A 257 7.66 20.20 16.13
C PHE A 257 6.21 20.31 15.64
N LEU A 258 5.93 19.87 14.40
CA LEU A 258 4.57 19.81 13.87
C LEU A 258 3.68 18.86 14.69
N GLY A 259 4.26 17.80 15.22
CA GLY A 259 3.58 16.81 16.11
C GLY A 259 3.08 17.38 17.43
N LEU A 260 3.56 18.56 17.87
CA LEU A 260 3.01 19.24 19.05
C LEU A 260 1.58 19.73 18.81
N PHE A 261 1.27 20.08 17.55
CA PHE A 261 -0.01 20.65 17.14
C PHE A 261 -0.88 19.67 16.33
N ASN A 262 -0.29 18.60 15.79
CA ASN A 262 -0.98 17.65 14.93
C ASN A 262 -0.70 16.20 15.36
N LYS A 263 -1.76 15.51 15.82
CA LYS A 263 -1.66 14.12 16.29
C LYS A 263 -1.13 13.16 15.22
N ASP A 264 -1.52 13.34 13.95
CA ASP A 264 -1.05 12.45 12.87
C ASP A 264 0.46 12.63 12.64
N MET A 265 0.98 13.86 12.66
CA MET A 265 2.42 14.11 12.55
C MET A 265 3.20 13.50 13.72
N ARG A 266 2.65 13.55 14.93
CA ARG A 266 3.25 12.91 16.11
C ARG A 266 3.38 11.40 15.94
N GLU A 267 2.38 10.77 15.34
CA GLU A 267 2.38 9.33 15.07
C GLU A 267 3.36 8.91 13.96
N VAL A 268 3.73 9.80 13.07
CA VAL A 268 4.74 9.55 12.03
C VAL A 268 6.17 9.49 12.61
N VAL A 269 6.43 10.19 13.72
CA VAL A 269 7.78 10.32 14.30
C VAL A 269 8.42 8.95 14.60
N GLU A 270 7.65 8.00 15.14
CA GLU A 270 8.18 6.69 15.50
C GLU A 270 8.59 5.87 14.27
N MET A 271 8.01 6.14 13.10
CA MET A 271 8.32 5.46 11.85
C MET A 271 9.46 6.13 11.08
N PHE A 272 9.95 7.29 11.57
CA PHE A 272 10.99 8.04 10.88
C PHE A 272 12.31 7.28 10.75
N TYR A 273 12.53 6.26 11.56
CA TYR A 273 13.72 5.40 11.45
C TYR A 273 13.87 4.77 10.07
N LEU A 274 12.78 4.49 9.35
CA LEU A 274 12.81 3.98 7.97
C LEU A 274 13.41 4.96 6.96
N ASN A 275 13.50 6.26 7.31
CA ASN A 275 14.20 7.26 6.52
C ASN A 275 15.69 7.37 6.86
N GLU A 276 16.10 6.78 8.00
CA GLU A 276 17.48 6.78 8.49
C GLU A 276 18.16 5.42 8.22
N GLU A 277 17.42 4.32 8.41
CA GLU A 277 17.83 2.93 8.23
C GLU A 277 16.78 2.19 7.39
N PRO A 278 16.78 2.34 6.07
CA PRO A 278 15.77 1.75 5.19
C PRO A 278 15.75 0.23 5.26
N VAL A 279 14.55 -0.33 5.22
CA VAL A 279 14.33 -1.77 4.99
C VAL A 279 14.19 -1.97 3.50
N VAL A 280 15.03 -2.84 2.93
CA VAL A 280 15.02 -3.20 1.51
C VAL A 280 14.60 -4.66 1.37
N LEU A 281 13.62 -4.92 0.53
CA LEU A 281 13.03 -6.24 0.38
C LEU A 281 13.79 -7.10 -0.64
N ASN A 282 13.90 -8.39 -0.35
CA ASN A 282 14.36 -9.40 -1.31
C ASN A 282 13.14 -10.05 -1.96
N GLY A 283 13.04 -10.01 -3.28
CA GLY A 283 11.94 -10.59 -4.06
C GLY A 283 12.23 -11.98 -4.62
N ALA A 284 13.35 -12.61 -4.27
CA ALA A 284 13.78 -13.88 -4.87
C ALA A 284 12.70 -14.98 -4.76
N LYS A 285 12.05 -15.11 -3.61
CA LYS A 285 10.96 -16.09 -3.43
C LYS A 285 9.83 -15.88 -4.44
N TYR A 286 9.47 -14.64 -4.71
CA TYR A 286 8.45 -14.33 -5.73
C TYR A 286 8.95 -14.70 -7.13
N GLU A 287 10.19 -14.34 -7.45
CA GLU A 287 10.79 -14.61 -8.77
C GLU A 287 10.90 -16.11 -9.04
N ASP A 288 11.27 -16.90 -8.03
CA ASP A 288 11.42 -18.36 -8.14
C ASP A 288 10.09 -19.11 -8.34
N ILE A 289 9.01 -18.65 -7.71
CA ILE A 289 7.73 -19.40 -7.65
C ILE A 289 6.69 -18.83 -8.62
N ILE A 290 6.65 -17.51 -8.77
CA ILE A 290 5.62 -16.81 -9.55
C ILE A 290 6.17 -16.34 -10.91
N GLY A 291 7.44 -15.94 -10.96
CA GLY A 291 8.08 -15.34 -12.11
C GLY A 291 8.53 -13.89 -11.83
N PRO A 292 8.96 -13.15 -12.85
CA PRO A 292 9.54 -11.82 -12.66
C PRO A 292 8.64 -10.88 -11.84
N VAL A 293 9.19 -10.22 -10.82
CA VAL A 293 8.47 -9.17 -10.08
C VAL A 293 8.12 -8.03 -11.06
N PRO A 294 6.86 -7.59 -11.13
CA PRO A 294 6.50 -6.43 -11.94
C PRO A 294 7.28 -5.19 -11.49
N ARG A 295 7.98 -4.53 -12.44
CA ARG A 295 8.88 -3.40 -12.15
C ARG A 295 8.77 -2.33 -13.23
N THR A 296 8.17 -1.21 -12.87
CA THR A 296 8.15 0.01 -13.68
C THR A 296 9.29 0.93 -13.24
N SER A 297 10.02 1.52 -14.19
CA SER A 297 11.10 2.46 -13.87
C SER A 297 10.56 3.66 -13.07
N TYR A 298 11.40 4.27 -12.21
CA TYR A 298 10.98 5.48 -11.48
C TYR A 298 10.57 6.62 -12.41
N HIS A 299 11.25 6.76 -13.55
CA HIS A 299 10.87 7.76 -14.54
C HIS A 299 9.43 7.55 -15.04
N ASP A 300 9.09 6.34 -15.46
CA ASP A 300 7.77 6.04 -16.01
C ASP A 300 6.68 6.05 -14.96
N GLY A 301 6.95 5.49 -13.77
CA GLY A 301 6.01 5.48 -12.65
C GLY A 301 5.72 6.89 -12.12
N LEU A 302 6.74 7.76 -11.99
CA LEU A 302 6.56 9.16 -11.60
C LEU A 302 5.83 9.95 -12.70
N SER A 303 6.13 9.72 -13.97
CA SER A 303 5.41 10.34 -15.10
C SER A 303 3.92 10.01 -15.07
N GLN A 304 3.57 8.73 -14.90
CA GLN A 304 2.17 8.29 -14.80
C GLN A 304 1.48 8.88 -13.57
N THR A 305 2.17 8.93 -12.42
CA THR A 305 1.65 9.51 -11.18
C THR A 305 1.33 11.00 -11.34
N ILE A 306 2.28 11.76 -11.86
CA ILE A 306 2.15 13.21 -12.09
C ILE A 306 1.03 13.51 -13.10
N ASN A 307 0.97 12.76 -14.19
CA ASN A 307 -0.09 12.90 -15.19
C ASN A 307 -1.48 12.60 -14.60
N PHE A 308 -1.60 11.57 -13.75
CA PHE A 308 -2.85 11.30 -13.04
C PHE A 308 -3.25 12.45 -12.12
N MET A 309 -2.30 13.01 -11.38
CA MET A 309 -2.54 14.14 -10.47
C MET A 309 -3.01 15.39 -11.22
N LYS A 310 -2.39 15.71 -12.38
CA LYS A 310 -2.77 16.86 -13.22
C LYS A 310 -4.19 16.74 -13.81
N ARG A 311 -4.65 15.52 -14.10
CA ARG A 311 -6.02 15.30 -14.63
C ARG A 311 -7.11 15.42 -13.56
N LYS A 312 -6.71 15.33 -12.29
CA LYS A 312 -7.64 15.32 -11.16
C LYS A 312 -7.86 16.73 -10.56
N GLY A 313 -6.95 17.65 -10.77
CA GLY A 313 -7.03 19.07 -10.36
C GLY A 313 -7.58 19.94 -11.46
#